data_6d1145a55442189e715efbfaea8aa346
#
_entry.id   6d1145a55442189e715efbfaea8aa346
#
_cell.length_a   1.000
_cell.length_b   1.000
_cell.length_c   1.000
_cell.angle_alpha   90.00
_cell.angle_beta   90.00
_cell.angle_gamma   90.00
#
_symmetry.space_group_name_H-M   'P 1'
#
loop_
_entity.id
_entity.type
_entity.pdbx_description
1 polymer ?
#
loop_
_entity_poly.entity_id
_entity_poly.type
_entity_poly.pdbx_seq_one_letter_code
_entity_poly.pdbx_strand_id
1 'polypeptide(L)'
;MALVLRDRVKETSTTTGTGTYTLAGAVTGFEAFSSVGNGNTTYYACTDGTDFEVGIGTYTASGTTLARTTILQSSNSDSAVDWGAGTKTCLLYTSDAADEWLR
;
A
#
# COMPACT_ATOMS: atom_id res chain seq x y z
N MET A 1 -15.65 -9.90 -2.44
CA MET A 1 -14.59 -8.92 -2.71
C MET A 1 -15.20 -7.53 -2.79
N ALA A 2 -14.90 -6.68 -1.85
CA ALA A 2 -15.47 -5.35 -1.76
C ALA A 2 -14.36 -4.31 -1.67
N LEU A 3 -14.64 -3.09 -2.13
CA LEU A 3 -13.75 -1.97 -1.88
C LEU A 3 -14.06 -1.44 -0.48
N VAL A 4 -13.07 -1.44 0.39
CA VAL A 4 -13.23 -1.06 1.80
C VAL A 4 -12.28 0.10 2.10
N LEU A 5 -12.79 1.13 2.77
CA LEU A 5 -12.00 2.26 3.23
C LEU A 5 -11.96 2.24 4.75
N ARG A 6 -10.78 2.50 5.30
CA ARG A 6 -10.55 2.56 6.75
C ARG A 6 -9.66 3.75 7.06
N ASP A 7 -9.69 4.19 8.30
CA ASP A 7 -8.85 5.29 8.77
C ASP A 7 -7.57 4.76 9.39
N ARG A 8 -6.50 5.54 9.24
CA ARG A 8 -5.23 5.33 9.93
C ARG A 8 -4.62 3.95 9.68
N VAL A 9 -4.72 3.45 8.45
CA VAL A 9 -4.08 2.19 8.08
C VAL A 9 -2.72 2.50 7.45
N LYS A 10 -1.67 1.97 8.05
CA LYS A 10 -0.30 2.21 7.59
C LYS A 10 0.61 1.08 8.06
N GLU A 11 1.27 0.44 7.11
CA GLU A 11 2.23 -0.63 7.39
C GLU A 11 3.51 -0.38 6.62
N THR A 12 4.57 -1.02 7.07
CA THR A 12 5.82 -1.03 6.32
C THR A 12 5.95 -2.32 5.51
N SER A 13 6.83 -2.29 4.52
CA SER A 13 7.16 -3.45 3.72
C SER A 13 8.59 -3.33 3.21
N THR A 14 9.30 -4.45 3.15
CA THR A 14 10.65 -4.50 2.57
C THR A 14 10.65 -5.25 1.23
N THR A 15 9.47 -5.52 0.68
CA THR A 15 9.34 -6.23 -0.59
C THR A 15 10.05 -5.49 -1.72
N THR A 16 10.81 -6.22 -2.51
CA THR A 16 11.49 -5.67 -3.70
C THR A 16 10.76 -6.12 -4.96
N GLY A 17 11.05 -5.45 -6.08
CA GLY A 17 10.48 -5.81 -7.37
C GLY A 17 9.11 -5.23 -7.61
N THR A 18 8.37 -5.82 -8.54
CA THR A 18 7.07 -5.34 -8.99
C THR A 18 5.90 -6.18 -8.48
N GLY A 19 6.18 -7.17 -7.63
CA GLY A 19 5.17 -8.11 -7.16
C GLY A 19 4.39 -7.63 -5.94
N THR A 20 3.60 -8.55 -5.40
CA THR A 20 2.77 -8.31 -4.22
C THR A 20 3.60 -7.88 -3.02
N TYR A 21 3.12 -6.87 -2.28
CA TYR A 21 3.77 -6.46 -1.04
C TYR A 21 3.53 -7.49 0.05
N THR A 22 4.59 -7.85 0.78
CA THR A 22 4.46 -8.57 2.05
C THR A 22 4.52 -7.52 3.14
N LEU A 23 3.45 -7.38 3.90
CA LEU A 23 3.33 -6.33 4.90
C LEU A 23 4.03 -6.76 6.19
N ALA A 24 4.72 -5.83 6.82
CA ALA A 24 5.58 -6.13 7.98
C ALA A 24 4.97 -5.73 9.32
N GLY A 25 3.77 -5.15 9.31
CA GLY A 25 3.08 -4.76 10.54
C GLY A 25 2.77 -3.28 10.59
N ALA A 26 1.76 -2.94 11.38
CA ALA A 26 1.30 -1.55 11.49
C ALA A 26 2.36 -0.64 12.10
N VAL A 27 2.45 0.56 11.58
CA VAL A 27 3.27 1.61 12.18
C VAL A 27 2.62 1.98 13.52
N THR A 28 3.43 2.29 14.54
CA THR A 28 2.92 2.66 15.86
C THR A 28 1.90 3.80 15.74
N GLY A 29 0.74 3.60 16.33
CA GLY A 29 -0.36 4.57 16.28
C GLY A 29 -1.26 4.41 15.07
N PHE A 30 -1.01 3.41 14.22
CA PHE A 30 -1.81 3.13 13.04
C PHE A 30 -2.39 1.72 13.08
N GLU A 31 -3.35 1.47 12.20
CA GLU A 31 -3.98 0.16 12.04
C GLU A 31 -3.30 -0.64 10.94
N ALA A 32 -3.42 -1.95 11.01
CA ALA A 32 -2.93 -2.83 9.96
C ALA A 32 -3.94 -2.91 8.81
N PHE A 33 -3.46 -3.30 7.62
CA PHE A 33 -4.33 -3.53 6.47
C PHE A 33 -5.33 -4.67 6.72
N SER A 34 -5.13 -5.47 7.76
CA SER A 34 -6.10 -6.51 8.15
C SER A 34 -7.48 -5.93 8.44
N SER A 35 -7.57 -4.64 8.79
CA SER A 35 -8.87 -3.99 8.99
C SER A 35 -9.69 -3.90 7.71
N VAL A 36 -9.06 -4.04 6.54
CA VAL A 36 -9.76 -4.10 5.24
C VAL A 36 -10.54 -5.40 5.10
N GLY A 37 -10.00 -6.49 5.63
CA GLY A 37 -10.63 -7.80 5.54
C GLY A 37 -10.07 -8.65 4.41
N ASN A 38 -10.00 -9.95 4.65
CA ASN A 38 -9.43 -10.89 3.69
C ASN A 38 -10.21 -10.88 2.37
N GLY A 39 -9.50 -10.75 1.27
CA GLY A 39 -10.06 -10.78 -0.08
C GLY A 39 -10.67 -9.46 -0.55
N ASN A 40 -10.73 -8.46 0.31
CA ASN A 40 -11.27 -7.17 -0.06
C ASN A 40 -10.21 -6.28 -0.69
N THR A 41 -10.65 -5.27 -1.43
CA THR A 41 -9.77 -4.31 -2.08
C THR A 41 -9.81 -2.98 -1.34
N THR A 42 -8.76 -2.19 -1.52
CA THR A 42 -8.70 -0.83 -0.99
C THR A 42 -7.75 0.00 -1.84
N TYR A 43 -7.85 1.31 -1.72
CA TYR A 43 -6.84 2.18 -2.30
C TYR A 43 -5.62 2.18 -1.39
N TYR A 44 -4.44 2.21 -1.99
CA TYR A 44 -3.18 2.30 -1.25
C TYR A 44 -2.24 3.29 -1.90
N ALA A 45 -1.31 3.79 -1.11
CA ALA A 45 -0.15 4.53 -1.60
C ALA A 45 1.08 3.97 -0.91
N CYS A 46 2.17 3.85 -1.64
CA CYS A 46 3.41 3.30 -1.12
C CYS A 46 4.59 4.17 -1.57
N THR A 47 5.52 4.42 -0.66
CA THR A 47 6.71 5.20 -0.98
C THR A 47 7.90 4.70 -0.17
N ASP A 48 9.09 4.88 -0.74
CA ASP A 48 10.35 4.70 -0.01
C ASP A 48 11.04 6.04 0.25
N GLY A 49 10.35 7.15 -0.01
CA GLY A 49 10.92 8.50 0.13
C GLY A 49 11.46 9.07 -1.18
N THR A 50 11.65 8.23 -2.18
CA THR A 50 12.14 8.63 -3.51
C THR A 50 11.11 8.34 -4.59
N ASP A 51 10.62 7.10 -4.61
CA ASP A 51 9.59 6.67 -5.55
C ASP A 51 8.25 6.55 -4.84
N PHE A 52 7.17 6.58 -5.60
CA PHE A 52 5.84 6.38 -5.07
C PHE A 52 4.97 5.60 -6.04
N GLU A 53 3.95 4.96 -5.47
CA GLU A 53 2.96 4.21 -6.25
C GLU A 53 1.62 4.32 -5.56
N VAL A 54 0.58 4.59 -6.34
CA VAL A 54 -0.80 4.67 -5.87
C VAL A 54 -1.63 3.68 -6.67
N GLY A 55 -2.45 2.90 -6.01
CA GLY A 55 -3.23 1.91 -6.71
C GLY A 55 -4.39 1.35 -5.92
N ILE A 56 -4.99 0.31 -6.48
CA ILE A 56 -5.99 -0.50 -5.81
C ILE A 56 -5.32 -1.84 -5.51
N GLY A 57 -5.32 -2.21 -4.24
CA GLY A 57 -4.71 -3.45 -3.79
C GLY A 57 -5.75 -4.40 -3.24
N THR A 58 -5.43 -5.70 -3.27
CA THR A 58 -6.25 -6.75 -2.67
C THR A 58 -5.53 -7.32 -1.47
N TYR A 59 -6.17 -7.24 -0.29
CA TYR A 59 -5.58 -7.75 0.93
C TYR A 59 -5.83 -9.24 1.07
N THR A 60 -4.79 -9.99 1.41
CA THR A 60 -4.89 -11.42 1.73
C THR A 60 -4.34 -11.64 3.13
N ALA A 61 -5.17 -12.17 4.03
CA ALA A 61 -4.78 -12.42 5.41
C ALA A 61 -3.72 -13.51 5.52
N SER A 62 -3.81 -14.55 4.69
CA SER A 62 -2.79 -15.58 4.63
C SER A 62 -1.50 -14.97 4.06
N GLY A 63 -0.44 -14.93 4.86
CA GLY A 63 0.82 -14.31 4.47
C GLY A 63 0.86 -12.80 4.64
N THR A 64 -0.23 -12.16 5.02
CA THR A 64 -0.30 -10.71 5.27
C THR A 64 0.17 -9.91 4.05
N THR A 65 -0.50 -10.10 2.91
CA THR A 65 -0.05 -9.51 1.66
C THR A 65 -1.05 -8.51 1.11
N LEU A 66 -0.53 -7.57 0.32
CA LEU A 66 -1.34 -6.61 -0.43
C LEU A 66 -0.93 -6.72 -1.90
N ALA A 67 -1.80 -7.29 -2.71
CA ALA A 67 -1.54 -7.43 -4.14
C ALA A 67 -1.71 -6.08 -4.83
N ARG A 68 -0.86 -5.82 -5.82
CA ARG A 68 -0.87 -4.57 -6.60
C ARG A 68 -1.80 -4.77 -7.79
N THR A 69 -3.10 -4.78 -7.51
CA THR A 69 -4.11 -5.20 -8.47
C THR A 69 -4.23 -4.24 -9.65
N THR A 70 -4.26 -2.95 -9.35
CA THR A 70 -4.35 -1.91 -10.38
C THR A 70 -3.46 -0.76 -9.99
N ILE A 71 -2.54 -0.36 -10.86
CA ILE A 71 -1.69 0.81 -10.64
C ILE A 71 -2.41 2.02 -11.23
N LEU A 72 -2.66 3.02 -10.40
CA LEU A 72 -3.35 4.24 -10.82
C LEU A 72 -2.37 5.34 -11.19
N GLN A 73 -1.27 5.46 -10.42
CA GLN A 73 -0.28 6.50 -10.64
C GLN A 73 1.02 6.08 -9.97
N SER A 74 2.16 6.41 -10.58
CA SER A 74 3.43 6.13 -9.94
C SER A 74 4.52 7.03 -10.51
N SER A 75 5.66 7.06 -9.81
CA SER A 75 6.87 7.73 -10.30
C SER A 75 7.53 6.97 -11.45
N ASN A 76 7.05 5.77 -11.76
CA ASN A 76 7.56 4.96 -12.87
C ASN A 76 6.61 5.03 -14.07
N SER A 77 6.30 6.24 -14.53
CA SER A 77 5.41 6.49 -15.66
C SER A 77 4.05 5.82 -15.50
N ASP A 78 3.53 5.83 -14.27
CA ASP A 78 2.25 5.24 -13.88
C ASP A 78 2.18 3.72 -14.06
N SER A 79 3.34 3.08 -14.13
CA SER A 79 3.47 1.62 -14.10
C SER A 79 3.95 1.18 -12.72
N ALA A 80 3.91 -0.12 -12.46
CA ALA A 80 4.37 -0.65 -11.17
C ALA A 80 5.84 -0.24 -10.94
N VAL A 81 6.12 0.28 -9.75
CA VAL A 81 7.49 0.62 -9.37
C VAL A 81 8.27 -0.66 -9.10
N ASP A 82 9.47 -0.74 -9.63
CA ASP A 82 10.39 -1.84 -9.34
C ASP A 82 11.18 -1.47 -8.09
N TRP A 83 10.64 -1.87 -6.93
CA TRP A 83 11.19 -1.45 -5.64
C TRP A 83 12.56 -2.04 -5.39
N GLY A 84 13.47 -1.21 -4.94
CA GLY A 84 14.77 -1.64 -4.47
C GLY A 84 14.76 -2.08 -3.01
N ALA A 85 15.92 -2.41 -2.47
CA ALA A 85 16.06 -2.77 -1.06
C ALA A 85 15.73 -1.57 -0.17
N GLY A 86 15.28 -1.86 1.05
CA GLY A 86 14.94 -0.86 2.04
C GLY A 86 13.47 -0.88 2.41
N THR A 87 13.12 -0.05 3.38
CA THR A 87 11.77 0.00 3.91
C THR A 87 10.90 0.92 3.07
N LYS A 88 9.73 0.41 2.66
CA LYS A 88 8.67 1.19 2.04
C LYS A 88 7.57 1.37 3.07
N THR A 89 6.85 2.47 2.96
CA THR A 89 5.67 2.72 3.79
C THR A 89 4.45 2.64 2.90
N CYS A 90 3.51 1.77 3.28
CA CYS A 90 2.25 1.59 2.57
C CYS A 90 1.12 2.08 3.46
N LEU A 91 0.25 2.93 2.92
CA LEU A 91 -0.91 3.40 3.67
C LEU A 91 -2.16 3.32 2.81
N LEU A 92 -3.29 3.18 3.49
CA LEU A 92 -4.57 3.25 2.83
C LEU A 92 -4.77 4.69 2.37
N TYR A 93 -5.08 4.85 1.11
CA TYR A 93 -5.07 6.15 0.45
C TYR A 93 -6.48 6.66 0.23
N THR A 94 -6.70 7.93 0.64
CA THR A 94 -7.82 8.73 0.15
C THR A 94 -7.24 10.06 -0.30
N SER A 95 -7.96 10.80 -1.14
CA SER A 95 -7.40 12.01 -1.71
C SER A 95 -6.92 13.00 -0.65
N ASP A 96 -7.65 13.16 0.45
CA ASP A 96 -7.27 14.09 1.52
C ASP A 96 -6.01 13.63 2.25
N ALA A 97 -5.95 12.35 2.59
CA ALA A 97 -4.78 11.78 3.25
C ALA A 97 -3.56 11.85 2.35
N ALA A 98 -3.74 11.63 1.06
CA ALA A 98 -2.65 11.67 0.09
C ALA A 98 -2.07 13.07 -0.07
N ASP A 99 -2.91 14.10 -0.06
CA ASP A 99 -2.44 15.47 -0.18
C ASP A 99 -1.47 15.83 0.94
N GLU A 100 -1.78 15.47 2.17
CA GLU A 100 -0.90 15.72 3.29
C GLU A 100 0.36 14.84 3.23
N TRP A 101 0.18 13.60 2.83
CA TRP A 101 1.25 12.61 2.88
C TRP A 101 2.29 12.79 1.78
N LEU A 102 1.88 13.25 0.61
CA LEU A 102 2.76 13.40 -0.54
C LEU A 102 3.46 14.77 -0.63
N ARG A 103 3.17 15.67 0.25
CA ARG A 103 3.77 17.01 0.25
C ARG A 103 5.24 17.00 0.62
#